data_81b0af8a0a45c4925da0b442c438b99b
#
_entry.id   81b0af8a0a45c4925da0b442c438b99b
#
_cell.length_a   1.000
_cell.length_b   1.000
_cell.length_c   1.000
_cell.angle_alpha   90.00
_cell.angle_beta   90.00
_cell.angle_gamma   90.00
#
_symmetry.space_group_name_H-M   'P 1'
#
loop_
_entity.id
_entity.type
_entity.pdbx_description
1 polymer ?
#
loop_
_entity_poly.entity_id
_entity_poly.type
_entity_poly.pdbx_seq_one_letter_code
_entity_poly.pdbx_strand_id
1 'polypeptide(L)'
;MKADIMRPTRKRYAMLALVALATALNYLDRTLMGVAAPAMSRELGLGPEMMGLVFAAFSWSYALAQVPGGIFLDRFGTRLTYALSLSVWSACTVMQGLVRGGWALIAVRLGLGAAEAPCFPANSRVLIAWFPRGERARANSIYSVGMYFGIAFCSPVLFWMAAHWGWRALFWTVGGIGIVYGAVWHRFYRDPADHPHVNEAELALIRADGGATQAEAPRPFRWSDVAYLLRQRSIIGASIGQFATNSTLVFFLTWFPTYLASERHMDWLKAGVYAMVPFMAASLGVLAGGQVSDRLLRAGVSLAAARKAPVITGLMLSTLIILAIWLESDGAVIAVMSIAFFGQGMSNLGWTLVSEIAPTRLAGLTGGLFNLCTNLAGIATPIIIGMTVGRTGSFFIGLIFIGAMACLGAASYAFVVNRVERLPNPE
;
A
#
# COMPACT_ATOMS: atom_id res chain seq x y z
N MET A 1 -44.93 -18.63 20.31
CA MET A 1 -44.07 -17.55 20.75
C MET A 1 -43.10 -17.26 19.59
N LYS A 2 -43.42 -16.25 18.75
CA LYS A 2 -42.54 -15.85 17.62
C LYS A 2 -41.26 -15.26 18.24
N ALA A 3 -40.14 -15.94 18.04
CA ALA A 3 -38.85 -15.35 18.34
C ALA A 3 -38.73 -14.06 17.51
N ASP A 4 -38.70 -12.94 18.16
CA ASP A 4 -38.38 -11.65 17.54
C ASP A 4 -36.97 -11.79 16.92
N ILE A 5 -36.91 -11.94 15.59
CA ILE A 5 -35.68 -12.07 14.86
C ILE A 5 -35.02 -10.69 14.95
N MET A 6 -34.28 -10.44 16.00
CA MET A 6 -33.51 -9.22 16.16
C MET A 6 -32.58 -9.03 14.94
N ARG A 7 -32.74 -7.93 14.25
CA ARG A 7 -31.87 -7.59 13.10
C ARG A 7 -30.41 -7.41 13.57
N PRO A 8 -29.41 -7.87 12.78
CA PRO A 8 -28.01 -7.64 13.10
C PRO A 8 -27.70 -6.16 13.32
N THR A 9 -26.93 -5.82 14.34
CA THR A 9 -26.59 -4.43 14.73
C THR A 9 -25.69 -3.68 13.74
N ARG A 10 -25.12 -4.37 12.75
CA ARG A 10 -24.23 -3.82 11.70
C ARG A 10 -22.98 -3.12 12.24
N LYS A 11 -22.53 -3.46 13.45
CA LYS A 11 -21.31 -2.88 14.07
C LYS A 11 -20.05 -3.21 13.31
N ARG A 12 -20.04 -4.30 12.52
CA ARG A 12 -18.94 -4.64 11.62
C ARG A 12 -18.57 -3.49 10.66
N TYR A 13 -19.55 -2.70 10.21
CA TYR A 13 -19.26 -1.56 9.32
C TYR A 13 -18.61 -0.39 10.06
N ALA A 14 -18.89 -0.20 11.36
CA ALA A 14 -18.16 0.77 12.17
C ALA A 14 -16.69 0.35 12.34
N MET A 15 -16.43 -0.95 12.54
CA MET A 15 -15.05 -1.47 12.60
C MET A 15 -14.35 -1.35 11.25
N LEU A 16 -15.06 -1.56 10.13
CA LEU A 16 -14.52 -1.30 8.79
C LEU A 16 -14.13 0.17 8.61
N ALA A 17 -14.97 1.09 9.07
CA ALA A 17 -14.66 2.52 9.02
C ALA A 17 -13.42 2.87 9.85
N LEU A 18 -13.26 2.28 11.06
CA LEU A 18 -12.05 2.43 11.85
C LEU A 18 -10.81 1.93 11.09
N VAL A 19 -10.86 0.74 10.48
CA VAL A 19 -9.74 0.22 9.67
C VAL A 19 -9.45 1.11 8.47
N ALA A 20 -10.49 1.57 7.77
CA ALA A 20 -10.34 2.42 6.59
C ALA A 20 -9.69 3.76 6.92
N LEU A 21 -10.09 4.41 8.03
CA LEU A 21 -9.48 5.65 8.51
C LEU A 21 -8.04 5.45 8.96
N ALA A 22 -7.74 4.36 9.68
CA ALA A 22 -6.37 4.03 10.06
C ALA A 22 -5.48 3.81 8.83
N THR A 23 -6.00 3.12 7.81
CA THR A 23 -5.27 2.89 6.55
C THR A 23 -5.09 4.18 5.76
N ALA A 24 -6.07 5.07 5.77
CA ALA A 24 -5.95 6.40 5.16
C ALA A 24 -4.85 7.22 5.85
N LEU A 25 -4.80 7.25 7.19
CA LEU A 25 -3.73 7.91 7.95
C LEU A 25 -2.35 7.29 7.62
N ASN A 26 -2.26 5.98 7.54
CA ASN A 26 -1.04 5.25 7.20
C ASN A 26 -0.46 5.70 5.83
N TYR A 27 -1.29 5.77 4.81
CA TYR A 27 -0.85 6.23 3.49
C TYR A 27 -0.64 7.74 3.40
N LEU A 28 -1.36 8.50 4.21
CA LEU A 28 -1.11 9.93 4.36
C LEU A 28 0.29 10.17 4.92
N ASP A 29 0.71 9.46 5.97
CA ASP A 29 2.06 9.52 6.54
C ASP A 29 3.15 9.21 5.50
N ARG A 30 2.93 8.22 4.65
CA ARG A 30 3.86 7.89 3.55
C ARG A 30 3.97 9.02 2.52
N THR A 31 2.88 9.72 2.25
CA THR A 31 2.83 10.83 1.29
C THR A 31 3.48 12.10 1.84
N LEU A 32 3.41 12.34 3.18
CA LEU A 32 3.97 13.53 3.83
C LEU A 32 5.44 13.76 3.45
N MET A 33 6.23 12.69 3.46
CA MET A 33 7.66 12.79 3.17
C MET A 33 7.91 13.27 1.73
N GLY A 34 7.13 12.79 0.75
CA GLY A 34 7.22 13.25 -0.63
C GLY A 34 6.86 14.73 -0.77
N VAL A 35 5.78 15.17 -0.11
CA VAL A 35 5.35 16.58 -0.11
C VAL A 35 6.36 17.48 0.62
N ALA A 36 6.92 17.04 1.73
CA ALA A 36 7.90 17.84 2.50
C ALA A 36 9.28 17.90 1.84
N ALA A 37 9.63 16.90 1.01
CA ALA A 37 10.98 16.69 0.51
C ALA A 37 11.65 17.91 -0.14
N PRO A 38 11.03 18.68 -1.05
CA PRO A 38 11.68 19.83 -1.67
C PRO A 38 12.03 20.96 -0.69
N ALA A 39 11.17 21.24 0.27
CA ALA A 39 11.43 22.26 1.28
C ALA A 39 12.44 21.76 2.34
N MET A 40 12.28 20.52 2.76
CA MET A 40 13.17 19.84 3.72
C MET A 40 14.59 19.70 3.18
N SER A 41 14.76 19.28 1.92
CA SER A 41 16.09 19.14 1.27
C SER A 41 16.82 20.47 1.24
N ARG A 42 16.13 21.55 0.89
CA ARG A 42 16.73 22.90 0.87
C ARG A 42 17.13 23.38 2.25
N GLU A 43 16.27 23.20 3.25
CA GLU A 43 16.53 23.69 4.61
C GLU A 43 17.62 22.88 5.34
N LEU A 44 17.63 21.56 5.16
CA LEU A 44 18.57 20.66 5.83
C LEU A 44 19.84 20.38 5.00
N GLY A 45 19.95 20.95 3.80
CA GLY A 45 21.12 20.74 2.92
C GLY A 45 21.24 19.31 2.43
N LEU A 46 20.11 18.61 2.17
CA LEU A 46 20.10 17.21 1.77
C LEU A 46 20.10 17.09 0.23
N GLY A 47 21.12 16.44 -0.31
CA GLY A 47 21.17 16.09 -1.74
C GLY A 47 20.16 14.99 -2.10
N PRO A 48 19.90 14.80 -3.43
CA PRO A 48 18.97 13.78 -3.90
C PRO A 48 19.33 12.36 -3.46
N GLU A 49 20.62 12.01 -3.37
CA GLU A 49 21.08 10.70 -2.91
C GLU A 49 20.67 10.46 -1.46
N MET A 50 20.88 11.43 -0.57
CA MET A 50 20.46 11.34 0.83
C MET A 50 18.94 11.25 0.94
N MET A 51 18.18 11.99 0.13
CA MET A 51 16.72 11.89 0.10
C MET A 51 16.26 10.52 -0.39
N GLY A 52 16.93 9.92 -1.35
CA GLY A 52 16.69 8.54 -1.77
C GLY A 52 16.83 7.53 -0.63
N LEU A 53 17.90 7.67 0.18
CA LEU A 53 18.12 6.85 1.38
C LEU A 53 17.05 7.11 2.45
N VAL A 54 16.66 8.36 2.68
CA VAL A 54 15.59 8.74 3.60
C VAL A 54 14.25 8.07 3.20
N PHE A 55 13.89 8.11 1.92
CA PHE A 55 12.69 7.45 1.42
C PHE A 55 12.76 5.93 1.60
N ALA A 56 13.90 5.31 1.30
CA ALA A 56 14.12 3.87 1.39
C ALA A 56 14.13 3.37 2.84
N ALA A 57 14.59 4.18 3.80
CA ALA A 57 14.76 3.79 5.20
C ALA A 57 13.48 3.21 5.82
N PHE A 58 12.34 3.78 5.48
CA PHE A 58 11.03 3.26 5.88
C PHE A 58 10.84 1.79 5.44
N SER A 59 11.05 1.50 4.16
CA SER A 59 10.82 0.17 3.59
C SER A 59 11.80 -0.88 4.14
N TRP A 60 13.02 -0.50 4.50
CA TRP A 60 13.99 -1.37 5.14
C TRP A 60 13.46 -1.92 6.47
N SER A 61 13.12 -1.03 7.39
CA SER A 61 12.65 -1.44 8.72
C SER A 61 11.27 -2.08 8.67
N TYR A 62 10.39 -1.58 7.80
CA TYR A 62 9.07 -2.15 7.57
C TYR A 62 9.16 -3.62 7.14
N ALA A 63 10.02 -3.94 6.15
CA ALA A 63 10.22 -5.31 5.69
C ALA A 63 10.78 -6.22 6.78
N LEU A 64 11.80 -5.77 7.52
CA LEU A 64 12.42 -6.54 8.60
C LEU A 64 11.48 -6.76 9.79
N ALA A 65 10.63 -5.78 10.10
CA ALA A 65 9.72 -5.83 11.22
C ALA A 65 8.40 -6.58 10.93
N GLN A 66 8.15 -7.03 9.70
CA GLN A 66 6.92 -7.78 9.34
C GLN A 66 6.74 -9.03 10.19
N VAL A 67 7.79 -9.85 10.34
CA VAL A 67 7.74 -11.09 11.12
C VAL A 67 7.63 -10.81 12.62
N PRO A 68 8.50 -10.00 13.24
CA PRO A 68 8.34 -9.61 14.65
C PRO A 68 6.98 -8.97 14.95
N GLY A 69 6.50 -8.12 14.04
CA GLY A 69 5.20 -7.46 14.16
C GLY A 69 4.02 -8.43 14.14
N GLY A 70 4.09 -9.46 13.29
CA GLY A 70 3.13 -10.56 13.28
C GLY A 70 3.11 -11.35 14.60
N ILE A 71 4.28 -11.70 15.12
CA ILE A 71 4.42 -12.38 16.43
C ILE A 71 3.83 -11.52 17.56
N PHE A 72 4.11 -10.21 17.53
CA PHE A 72 3.57 -9.27 18.50
C PHE A 72 2.04 -9.21 18.44
N LEU A 73 1.48 -9.17 17.22
CA LEU A 73 0.03 -9.19 16.98
C LEU A 73 -0.62 -10.48 17.52
N ASP A 74 0.01 -11.63 17.32
CA ASP A 74 -0.51 -12.90 17.80
C ASP A 74 -0.50 -13.00 19.33
N ARG A 75 0.54 -12.44 19.96
CA ARG A 75 0.70 -12.50 21.42
C ARG A 75 -0.22 -11.51 22.16
N PHE A 76 -0.37 -10.29 21.65
CA PHE A 76 -1.05 -9.19 22.35
C PHE A 76 -2.44 -8.85 21.79
N GLY A 77 -2.83 -9.49 20.69
CA GLY A 77 -4.11 -9.27 20.02
C GLY A 77 -4.21 -7.95 19.25
N THR A 78 -5.26 -7.83 18.46
CA THR A 78 -5.44 -6.73 17.50
C THR A 78 -5.59 -5.37 18.18
N ARG A 79 -6.35 -5.30 19.27
CA ARG A 79 -6.67 -4.04 19.96
C ARG A 79 -5.42 -3.30 20.45
N LEU A 80 -4.58 -4.00 21.21
CA LEU A 80 -3.39 -3.40 21.82
C LEU A 80 -2.30 -3.15 20.77
N THR A 81 -2.03 -4.16 19.92
CA THR A 81 -1.01 -4.06 18.88
C THR A 81 -1.27 -2.88 17.95
N TYR A 82 -2.50 -2.75 17.46
CA TYR A 82 -2.82 -1.67 16.53
C TYR A 82 -2.74 -0.29 17.20
N ALA A 83 -3.26 -0.16 18.44
CA ALA A 83 -3.17 1.09 19.20
C ALA A 83 -1.72 1.53 19.44
N LEU A 84 -0.86 0.59 19.87
CA LEU A 84 0.56 0.87 20.12
C LEU A 84 1.28 1.21 18.80
N SER A 85 1.10 0.39 17.76
CA SER A 85 1.67 0.64 16.43
C SER A 85 1.31 2.05 15.95
N LEU A 86 0.02 2.39 15.98
CA LEU A 86 -0.49 3.68 15.55
C LEU A 86 0.10 4.85 16.37
N SER A 87 0.15 4.70 17.67
CA SER A 87 0.72 5.74 18.53
C SER A 87 2.22 5.92 18.34
N VAL A 88 2.98 4.81 18.20
CA VAL A 88 4.44 4.87 18.06
C VAL A 88 4.82 5.39 16.67
N TRP A 89 4.18 4.91 15.58
CA TRP A 89 4.51 5.46 14.25
C TRP A 89 4.14 6.94 14.16
N SER A 90 2.99 7.35 14.74
CA SER A 90 2.58 8.76 14.75
C SER A 90 3.52 9.63 15.57
N ALA A 91 4.07 9.12 16.68
CA ALA A 91 5.13 9.79 17.41
C ALA A 91 6.40 9.94 16.56
N CYS A 92 6.80 8.89 15.81
CA CYS A 92 7.87 9.00 14.83
C CYS A 92 7.55 10.05 13.76
N THR A 93 6.30 10.13 13.28
CA THR A 93 5.87 11.18 12.35
C THR A 93 6.08 12.57 12.95
N VAL A 94 5.64 12.82 14.18
CA VAL A 94 5.91 14.10 14.89
C VAL A 94 7.42 14.37 14.97
N MET A 95 8.22 13.36 15.33
CA MET A 95 9.68 13.48 15.45
C MET A 95 10.34 13.86 14.13
N GLN A 96 9.83 13.44 12.96
CA GLN A 96 10.32 13.90 11.66
C GLN A 96 10.25 15.42 11.51
N GLY A 97 9.27 16.10 12.12
CA GLY A 97 9.17 17.55 12.14
C GLY A 97 10.20 18.23 13.07
N LEU A 98 10.91 17.48 13.92
CA LEU A 98 11.90 18.00 14.86
C LEU A 98 13.36 17.79 14.42
N VAL A 99 13.58 16.98 13.39
CA VAL A 99 14.95 16.63 12.92
C VAL A 99 15.68 17.83 12.33
N ARG A 100 17.02 17.80 12.48
CA ARG A 100 17.93 18.85 11.98
C ARG A 100 18.99 18.31 11.00
N GLY A 101 18.85 17.06 10.53
CA GLY A 101 19.80 16.46 9.59
C GLY A 101 19.36 15.11 9.07
N GLY A 102 19.96 14.66 7.96
CA GLY A 102 19.55 13.46 7.21
C GLY A 102 19.67 12.16 8.00
N TRP A 103 20.72 11.97 8.78
CA TRP A 103 20.90 10.74 9.58
C TRP A 103 19.88 10.60 10.70
N ALA A 104 19.52 11.72 11.36
CA ALA A 104 18.44 11.71 12.35
C ALA A 104 17.10 11.37 11.68
N LEU A 105 16.87 11.92 10.48
CA LEU A 105 15.67 11.62 9.69
C LEU A 105 15.60 10.13 9.30
N ILE A 106 16.71 9.54 8.85
CA ILE A 106 16.82 8.10 8.56
C ILE A 106 16.46 7.28 9.81
N ALA A 107 17.05 7.61 10.97
CA ALA A 107 16.79 6.88 12.21
C ALA A 107 15.31 6.91 12.60
N VAL A 108 14.66 8.08 12.52
CA VAL A 108 13.24 8.22 12.82
C VAL A 108 12.37 7.45 11.80
N ARG A 109 12.75 7.45 10.51
CA ARG A 109 12.04 6.68 9.49
C ARG A 109 12.18 5.18 9.65
N LEU A 110 13.34 4.70 10.13
CA LEU A 110 13.50 3.30 10.52
C LEU A 110 12.56 2.94 11.69
N GLY A 111 12.46 3.80 12.69
CA GLY A 111 11.50 3.63 13.80
C GLY A 111 10.05 3.59 13.31
N LEU A 112 9.69 4.51 12.39
CA LEU A 112 8.36 4.59 11.80
C LEU A 112 7.99 3.31 11.04
N GLY A 113 8.87 2.83 10.15
CA GLY A 113 8.61 1.62 9.38
C GLY A 113 8.46 0.37 10.25
N ALA A 114 9.30 0.25 11.30
CA ALA A 114 9.19 -0.86 12.25
C ALA A 114 7.86 -0.82 13.04
N ALA A 115 7.44 0.36 13.49
CA ALA A 115 6.20 0.54 14.24
C ALA A 115 4.95 0.29 13.37
N GLU A 116 5.00 0.60 12.07
CA GLU A 116 3.88 0.45 11.15
C GLU A 116 3.69 -1.00 10.64
N ALA A 117 4.73 -1.83 10.71
CA ALA A 117 4.73 -3.18 10.13
C ALA A 117 3.56 -4.09 10.58
N PRO A 118 3.08 -4.08 11.84
CA PRO A 118 1.98 -4.93 12.27
C PRO A 118 0.61 -4.56 11.68
N CYS A 119 0.44 -3.36 11.08
CA CYS A 119 -0.87 -2.80 10.77
C CYS A 119 -1.62 -3.55 9.67
N PHE A 120 -0.97 -3.93 8.56
CA PHE A 120 -1.63 -4.69 7.51
C PHE A 120 -2.05 -6.10 7.93
N PRO A 121 -1.20 -6.87 8.62
CA PRO A 121 -1.65 -8.13 9.27
C PRO A 121 -2.83 -7.92 10.21
N ALA A 122 -2.83 -6.85 11.00
CA ALA A 122 -3.93 -6.52 11.90
C ALA A 122 -5.21 -6.15 11.14
N ASN A 123 -5.14 -5.40 10.03
CA ASN A 123 -6.29 -5.13 9.16
C ASN A 123 -6.93 -6.42 8.66
N SER A 124 -6.11 -7.35 8.16
CA SER A 124 -6.58 -8.66 7.70
C SER A 124 -7.26 -9.43 8.82
N ARG A 125 -6.69 -9.40 10.04
CA ARG A 125 -7.26 -10.06 11.21
C ARG A 125 -8.61 -9.44 11.61
N VAL A 126 -8.76 -8.12 11.57
CA VAL A 126 -10.04 -7.44 11.82
C VAL A 126 -11.10 -7.87 10.81
N LEU A 127 -10.75 -7.92 9.51
CA LEU A 127 -11.69 -8.35 8.47
C LEU A 127 -12.13 -9.81 8.65
N ILE A 128 -11.20 -10.69 9.01
CA ILE A 128 -11.51 -12.10 9.27
C ILE A 128 -12.41 -12.25 10.50
N ALA A 129 -12.15 -11.49 11.56
CA ALA A 129 -12.92 -11.55 12.80
C ALA A 129 -14.33 -10.98 12.67
N TRP A 130 -14.50 -9.88 11.91
CA TRP A 130 -15.75 -9.11 11.86
C TRP A 130 -16.65 -9.43 10.66
N PHE A 131 -16.11 -10.03 9.58
CA PHE A 131 -16.85 -10.24 8.36
C PHE A 131 -17.01 -11.72 8.01
N PRO A 132 -18.24 -12.17 7.66
CA PRO A 132 -18.47 -13.48 7.05
C PRO A 132 -17.66 -13.60 5.74
N ARG A 133 -17.31 -14.82 5.34
CA ARG A 133 -16.48 -15.07 4.13
C ARG A 133 -17.03 -14.37 2.89
N GLY A 134 -18.34 -14.40 2.69
CA GLY A 134 -19.00 -13.79 1.54
C GLY A 134 -18.88 -12.25 1.48
N GLU A 135 -18.66 -11.57 2.61
CA GLU A 135 -18.53 -10.09 2.68
C GLU A 135 -17.09 -9.61 2.74
N ARG A 136 -16.10 -10.48 3.02
CA ARG A 136 -14.68 -10.09 3.22
C ARG A 136 -14.07 -9.40 2.01
N ALA A 137 -14.33 -9.91 0.81
CA ALA A 137 -13.80 -9.32 -0.43
C ALA A 137 -14.30 -7.88 -0.61
N ARG A 138 -15.60 -7.65 -0.36
CA ARG A 138 -16.20 -6.32 -0.42
C ARG A 138 -15.63 -5.37 0.64
N ALA A 139 -15.48 -5.84 1.87
CA ALA A 139 -14.89 -5.06 2.95
C ALA A 139 -13.42 -4.68 2.64
N ASN A 140 -12.64 -5.63 2.11
CA ASN A 140 -11.28 -5.39 1.66
C ASN A 140 -11.20 -4.33 0.54
N SER A 141 -12.11 -4.40 -0.44
CA SER A 141 -12.17 -3.41 -1.52
C SER A 141 -12.51 -2.02 -1.00
N ILE A 142 -13.45 -1.90 -0.06
CA ILE A 142 -13.86 -0.61 0.50
C ILE A 142 -12.68 0.11 1.16
N TYR A 143 -11.92 -0.57 2.03
CA TYR A 143 -10.79 0.11 2.68
C TYR A 143 -9.62 0.36 1.71
N SER A 144 -9.40 -0.52 0.73
CA SER A 144 -8.34 -0.35 -0.27
C SER A 144 -8.59 0.83 -1.22
N VAL A 145 -9.84 1.02 -1.66
CA VAL A 145 -10.23 2.20 -2.45
C VAL A 145 -10.14 3.47 -1.61
N GLY A 146 -10.58 3.40 -0.34
CA GLY A 146 -10.49 4.52 0.61
C GLY A 146 -9.07 5.04 0.79
N MET A 147 -8.07 4.18 0.67
CA MET A 147 -6.65 4.52 0.71
C MET A 147 -6.24 5.54 -0.37
N TYR A 148 -6.45 5.23 -1.63
CA TYR A 148 -6.10 6.12 -2.75
C TYR A 148 -6.94 7.40 -2.76
N PHE A 149 -8.24 7.26 -2.44
CA PHE A 149 -9.16 8.38 -2.35
C PHE A 149 -8.75 9.35 -1.24
N GLY A 150 -8.36 8.82 -0.08
CA GLY A 150 -7.85 9.61 1.03
C GLY A 150 -6.62 10.42 0.64
N ILE A 151 -5.63 9.80 -0.02
CA ILE A 151 -4.43 10.48 -0.50
C ILE A 151 -4.81 11.59 -1.52
N ALA A 152 -5.66 11.28 -2.49
CA ALA A 152 -6.05 12.23 -3.52
C ALA A 152 -6.65 13.50 -2.92
N PHE A 153 -7.64 13.36 -2.03
CA PHE A 153 -8.31 14.51 -1.42
C PHE A 153 -7.46 15.24 -0.37
N CYS A 154 -6.56 14.53 0.31
CA CYS A 154 -5.68 15.18 1.29
C CYS A 154 -4.48 15.89 0.62
N SER A 155 -4.06 15.48 -0.59
CA SER A 155 -2.89 16.10 -1.25
C SER A 155 -2.98 17.62 -1.33
N PRO A 156 -4.05 18.26 -1.86
CA PRO A 156 -4.14 19.73 -1.92
C PRO A 156 -4.01 20.39 -0.54
N VAL A 157 -4.59 19.75 0.50
CA VAL A 157 -4.52 20.25 1.88
C VAL A 157 -3.09 20.19 2.39
N LEU A 158 -2.37 19.09 2.15
CA LEU A 158 -0.98 18.94 2.56
C LEU A 158 -0.07 19.97 1.86
N PHE A 159 -0.24 20.19 0.57
CA PHE A 159 0.53 21.19 -0.16
C PHE A 159 0.20 22.61 0.33
N TRP A 160 -1.07 22.91 0.59
CA TRP A 160 -1.49 24.17 1.18
C TRP A 160 -0.87 24.39 2.57
N MET A 161 -0.91 23.39 3.43
CA MET A 161 -0.27 23.45 4.76
C MET A 161 1.24 23.68 4.64
N ALA A 162 1.92 22.96 3.72
CA ALA A 162 3.35 23.11 3.49
C ALA A 162 3.71 24.52 3.04
N ALA A 163 2.85 25.14 2.18
CA ALA A 163 3.06 26.47 1.68
C ALA A 163 2.90 27.56 2.78
N HIS A 164 1.93 27.41 3.68
CA HIS A 164 1.59 28.47 4.65
C HIS A 164 2.23 28.26 6.01
N TRP A 165 2.39 27.00 6.47
CA TRP A 165 2.89 26.68 7.81
C TRP A 165 4.25 25.98 7.79
N GLY A 166 4.78 25.72 6.59
CA GLY A 166 6.04 25.02 6.40
C GLY A 166 5.93 23.49 6.55
N TRP A 167 6.97 22.79 6.08
CA TRP A 167 6.97 21.34 6.03
C TRP A 167 6.93 20.67 7.40
N ARG A 168 7.44 21.30 8.46
CA ARG A 168 7.40 20.74 9.81
C ARG A 168 5.98 20.61 10.36
N ALA A 169 5.12 21.58 10.05
CA ALA A 169 3.73 21.56 10.48
C ALA A 169 2.94 20.36 9.95
N LEU A 170 3.29 19.86 8.75
CA LEU A 170 2.71 18.62 8.19
C LEU A 170 2.89 17.45 9.15
N PHE A 171 4.12 17.24 9.61
CA PHE A 171 4.46 16.12 10.49
C PHE A 171 3.84 16.25 11.87
N TRP A 172 3.82 17.45 12.43
CA TRP A 172 3.20 17.69 13.74
C TRP A 172 1.69 17.50 13.71
N THR A 173 1.04 18.01 12.68
CA THR A 173 -0.42 17.94 12.56
C THR A 173 -0.87 16.50 12.31
N VAL A 174 -0.30 15.83 11.29
CA VAL A 174 -0.73 14.47 10.94
C VAL A 174 -0.32 13.46 12.00
N GLY A 175 0.90 13.58 12.55
CA GLY A 175 1.33 12.75 13.66
C GLY A 175 0.50 12.97 14.92
N GLY A 176 0.13 14.22 15.23
CA GLY A 176 -0.78 14.55 16.34
C GLY A 176 -2.16 13.90 16.17
N ILE A 177 -2.75 14.01 14.97
CA ILE A 177 -4.01 13.34 14.63
C ILE A 177 -3.87 11.83 14.81
N GLY A 178 -2.77 11.23 14.37
CA GLY A 178 -2.52 9.81 14.50
C GLY A 178 -2.41 9.34 15.95
N ILE A 179 -1.75 10.10 16.82
CA ILE A 179 -1.68 9.78 18.27
C ILE A 179 -3.09 9.79 18.90
N VAL A 180 -3.89 10.81 18.60
CA VAL A 180 -5.29 10.88 19.06
C VAL A 180 -6.08 9.70 18.52
N TYR A 181 -5.86 9.36 17.26
CA TYR A 181 -6.55 8.22 16.63
C TYR A 181 -6.15 6.88 17.26
N GLY A 182 -4.90 6.73 17.72
CA GLY A 182 -4.45 5.58 18.50
C GLY A 182 -5.26 5.39 19.78
N ALA A 183 -5.55 6.48 20.49
CA ALA A 183 -6.41 6.47 21.67
C ALA A 183 -7.87 6.14 21.30
N VAL A 184 -8.38 6.70 20.20
CA VAL A 184 -9.71 6.36 19.65
C VAL A 184 -9.79 4.88 19.33
N TRP A 185 -8.80 4.34 18.62
CA TRP A 185 -8.74 2.91 18.34
C TRP A 185 -8.79 2.07 19.61
N HIS A 186 -7.94 2.36 20.57
CA HIS A 186 -7.90 1.61 21.83
C HIS A 186 -9.23 1.66 22.60
N ARG A 187 -9.94 2.79 22.54
CA ARG A 187 -11.22 2.97 23.24
C ARG A 187 -12.38 2.25 22.56
N PHE A 188 -12.44 2.26 21.22
CA PHE A 188 -13.60 1.82 20.46
C PHE A 188 -13.45 0.42 19.85
N TYR A 189 -12.24 0.00 19.49
CA TYR A 189 -12.06 -1.34 18.94
C TYR A 189 -12.17 -2.40 20.02
N ARG A 190 -12.97 -3.44 19.70
CA ARG A 190 -13.06 -4.70 20.45
C ARG A 190 -13.23 -5.83 19.45
N ASP A 191 -12.90 -7.05 19.83
CA ASP A 191 -13.25 -8.22 19.05
C ASP A 191 -14.77 -8.47 19.12
N PRO A 192 -15.41 -9.11 18.11
CA PRO A 192 -16.86 -9.25 18.04
C PRO A 192 -17.51 -9.85 19.29
N ALA A 193 -16.81 -10.82 19.91
CA ALA A 193 -17.31 -11.50 21.12
C ALA A 193 -17.34 -10.59 22.36
N ASP A 194 -16.41 -9.63 22.43
CA ASP A 194 -16.22 -8.73 23.58
C ASP A 194 -16.86 -7.35 23.38
N HIS A 195 -17.50 -7.15 22.22
CA HIS A 195 -18.01 -5.83 21.88
C HIS A 195 -19.39 -5.57 22.50
N PRO A 196 -19.55 -4.56 23.40
CA PRO A 196 -20.75 -4.40 24.23
C PRO A 196 -22.04 -4.07 23.46
N HIS A 197 -21.93 -3.67 22.20
CA HIS A 197 -23.08 -3.27 21.38
C HIS A 197 -23.32 -4.21 20.19
N VAL A 198 -22.75 -5.40 20.18
CA VAL A 198 -23.01 -6.44 19.17
C VAL A 198 -24.07 -7.38 19.74
N ASN A 199 -25.16 -7.58 18.99
CA ASN A 199 -26.21 -8.51 19.39
C ASN A 199 -25.92 -9.95 18.90
N GLU A 200 -26.64 -10.91 19.48
CA GLU A 200 -26.46 -12.33 19.13
C GLU A 200 -26.73 -12.61 17.65
N ALA A 201 -27.63 -11.86 17.02
CA ALA A 201 -27.93 -12.02 15.60
C ALA A 201 -26.72 -11.66 14.70
N GLU A 202 -25.95 -10.62 15.05
CA GLU A 202 -24.72 -10.26 14.33
C GLU A 202 -23.60 -11.26 14.61
N LEU A 203 -23.46 -11.72 15.86
CA LEU A 203 -22.50 -12.77 16.20
C LEU A 203 -22.81 -14.09 15.48
N ALA A 204 -24.07 -14.47 15.41
CA ALA A 204 -24.52 -15.66 14.68
C ALA A 204 -24.22 -15.53 13.18
N LEU A 205 -24.46 -14.36 12.58
CA LEU A 205 -24.14 -14.08 11.17
C LEU A 205 -22.63 -14.20 10.90
N ILE A 206 -21.79 -13.65 11.79
CA ILE A 206 -20.33 -13.73 11.66
C ILE A 206 -19.87 -15.18 11.78
N ARG A 207 -20.43 -15.96 12.72
CA ARG A 207 -20.04 -17.37 12.98
C ARG A 207 -20.53 -18.34 11.91
N ALA A 208 -21.73 -18.14 11.38
CA ALA A 208 -22.38 -19.06 10.45
C ALA A 208 -21.56 -19.30 9.16
N ASP A 209 -20.76 -18.33 8.74
CA ASP A 209 -19.95 -18.40 7.51
C ASP A 209 -18.44 -18.44 7.79
N GLY A 210 -18.03 -19.05 8.94
CA GLY A 210 -16.63 -19.30 9.28
C GLY A 210 -15.83 -18.05 9.70
N GLY A 211 -16.50 -16.99 10.14
CA GLY A 211 -15.92 -15.94 10.94
C GLY A 211 -15.53 -16.49 12.32
N ALA A 212 -14.36 -16.15 12.83
CA ALA A 212 -13.84 -16.60 14.13
C ALA A 212 -13.59 -18.11 14.31
N THR A 213 -13.64 -18.94 13.26
CA THR A 213 -13.15 -20.30 13.33
C THR A 213 -11.62 -20.31 13.31
N GLN A 214 -11.06 -20.98 14.28
CA GLN A 214 -9.65 -21.19 14.57
C GLN A 214 -8.79 -21.23 13.31
N ALA A 215 -7.81 -20.32 13.24
CA ALA A 215 -6.69 -20.52 12.34
C ALA A 215 -6.13 -21.91 12.60
N GLU A 216 -5.97 -22.73 11.57
CA GLU A 216 -5.22 -23.99 11.69
C GLU A 216 -3.92 -23.68 12.42
N ALA A 217 -3.52 -24.56 13.35
CA ALA A 217 -2.31 -24.38 14.13
C ALA A 217 -1.14 -24.04 13.22
N PRO A 218 -0.38 -22.98 13.53
CA PRO A 218 0.72 -22.54 12.68
C PRO A 218 1.73 -23.70 12.54
N ARG A 219 2.00 -24.10 11.31
CA ARG A 219 3.03 -25.08 11.02
C ARG A 219 4.40 -24.50 11.29
N PRO A 220 5.36 -25.32 11.75
CA PRO A 220 6.73 -24.85 11.87
C PRO A 220 7.25 -24.40 10.50
N PHE A 221 7.91 -23.25 10.48
CA PHE A 221 8.55 -22.72 9.29
C PHE A 221 9.63 -23.65 8.76
N ARG A 222 9.64 -23.92 7.46
CA ARG A 222 10.67 -24.74 6.79
C ARG A 222 11.28 -23.97 5.62
N TRP A 223 12.59 -23.91 5.54
CA TRP A 223 13.30 -23.31 4.40
C TRP A 223 13.03 -24.03 3.08
N SER A 224 12.69 -25.32 3.12
CA SER A 224 12.27 -26.11 1.96
C SER A 224 11.02 -25.53 1.30
N ASP A 225 10.09 -25.00 2.09
CA ASP A 225 8.85 -24.38 1.57
C ASP A 225 9.15 -23.08 0.81
N VAL A 226 10.10 -22.29 1.32
CA VAL A 226 10.59 -21.10 0.62
C VAL A 226 11.26 -21.49 -0.69
N ALA A 227 12.16 -22.48 -0.65
CA ALA A 227 12.85 -22.97 -1.85
C ALA A 227 11.85 -23.55 -2.87
N TYR A 228 10.82 -24.24 -2.43
CA TYR A 228 9.74 -24.73 -3.29
C TYR A 228 9.02 -23.58 -4.01
N LEU A 229 8.59 -22.53 -3.27
CA LEU A 229 7.90 -21.39 -3.84
C LEU A 229 8.79 -20.61 -4.82
N LEU A 230 10.07 -20.42 -4.48
CA LEU A 230 11.03 -19.73 -5.35
C LEU A 230 11.43 -20.52 -6.60
N ARG A 231 11.03 -21.78 -6.74
CA ARG A 231 11.17 -22.57 -7.97
C ARG A 231 9.93 -22.49 -8.88
N GLN A 232 8.82 -21.95 -8.37
CA GLN A 232 7.58 -21.84 -9.13
C GLN A 232 7.61 -20.63 -10.06
N ARG A 233 7.61 -20.86 -11.38
CA ARG A 233 7.65 -19.78 -12.39
C ARG A 233 6.54 -18.75 -12.21
N SER A 234 5.32 -19.20 -11.88
CA SER A 234 4.19 -18.28 -11.67
C SER A 234 4.39 -17.36 -10.45
N ILE A 235 5.01 -17.86 -9.37
CA ILE A 235 5.34 -17.05 -8.19
C ILE A 235 6.43 -16.02 -8.53
N ILE A 236 7.52 -16.45 -9.17
CA ILE A 236 8.61 -15.56 -9.58
C ILE A 236 8.09 -14.48 -10.52
N GLY A 237 7.32 -14.88 -11.54
CA GLY A 237 6.79 -13.95 -12.53
C GLY A 237 5.84 -12.92 -11.92
N ALA A 238 4.95 -13.34 -11.03
CA ALA A 238 4.08 -12.44 -10.31
C ALA A 238 4.86 -11.50 -9.39
N SER A 239 5.92 -11.99 -8.73
CA SER A 239 6.80 -11.19 -7.85
C SER A 239 7.55 -10.10 -8.61
N ILE A 240 8.08 -10.40 -9.80
CA ILE A 240 8.70 -9.41 -10.69
C ILE A 240 7.68 -8.33 -11.09
N GLY A 241 6.48 -8.76 -11.47
CA GLY A 241 5.41 -7.83 -11.82
C GLY A 241 4.96 -6.96 -10.64
N GLN A 242 4.94 -7.52 -9.44
CA GLN A 242 4.61 -6.75 -8.22
C GLN A 242 5.70 -5.73 -7.87
N PHE A 243 6.96 -6.10 -8.03
CA PHE A 243 8.07 -5.15 -7.90
C PHE A 243 7.88 -3.97 -8.86
N ALA A 244 7.54 -4.24 -10.13
CA ALA A 244 7.28 -3.21 -11.13
C ALA A 244 6.08 -2.31 -10.77
N THR A 245 4.95 -2.92 -10.39
CA THR A 245 3.74 -2.20 -9.94
C THR A 245 4.06 -1.28 -8.77
N ASN A 246 4.81 -1.80 -7.78
CA ASN A 246 5.14 -1.02 -6.59
C ASN A 246 6.21 0.05 -6.85
N SER A 247 7.12 -0.16 -7.81
CA SER A 247 8.09 0.87 -8.22
C SER A 247 7.38 2.12 -8.73
N THR A 248 6.33 1.97 -9.52
CA THR A 248 5.48 3.08 -9.97
C THR A 248 4.80 3.78 -8.80
N LEU A 249 4.17 3.01 -7.88
CA LEU A 249 3.52 3.58 -6.69
C LEU A 249 4.51 4.39 -5.84
N VAL A 250 5.68 3.83 -5.58
CA VAL A 250 6.73 4.46 -4.75
C VAL A 250 7.22 5.76 -5.37
N PHE A 251 7.39 5.82 -6.70
CA PHE A 251 7.70 7.08 -7.38
C PHE A 251 6.66 8.15 -7.07
N PHE A 252 5.37 7.85 -7.24
CA PHE A 252 4.30 8.81 -6.98
C PHE A 252 4.22 9.26 -5.52
N LEU A 253 4.51 8.36 -4.57
CA LEU A 253 4.49 8.70 -3.14
C LEU A 253 5.71 9.51 -2.67
N THR A 254 6.86 9.35 -3.33
CA THR A 254 8.13 9.90 -2.84
C THR A 254 8.68 11.03 -3.70
N TRP A 255 8.88 10.77 -4.98
CA TRP A 255 9.59 11.67 -5.88
C TRP A 255 8.70 12.56 -6.75
N PHE A 256 7.43 12.19 -6.95
CA PHE A 256 6.53 12.93 -7.81
C PHE A 256 6.32 14.40 -7.39
N PRO A 257 6.13 14.73 -6.08
CA PRO A 257 6.09 16.13 -5.65
C PRO A 257 7.38 16.89 -5.97
N THR A 258 8.54 16.26 -5.78
CA THR A 258 9.83 16.86 -6.13
C THR A 258 9.98 17.04 -7.64
N TYR A 259 9.54 16.08 -8.44
CA TYR A 259 9.50 16.19 -9.91
C TYR A 259 8.67 17.40 -10.36
N LEU A 260 7.49 17.59 -9.81
CA LEU A 260 6.63 18.74 -10.14
C LEU A 260 7.29 20.09 -9.76
N ALA A 261 7.95 20.13 -8.60
CA ALA A 261 8.56 21.35 -8.10
C ALA A 261 9.90 21.67 -8.78
N SER A 262 10.78 20.69 -8.99
CA SER A 262 12.16 20.92 -9.46
C SER A 262 12.34 20.77 -10.97
N GLU A 263 11.69 19.78 -11.60
CA GLU A 263 11.82 19.56 -13.05
C GLU A 263 10.79 20.37 -13.84
N ARG A 264 9.54 20.50 -13.29
CA ARG A 264 8.46 21.24 -13.95
C ARG A 264 8.30 22.66 -13.47
N HIS A 265 9.05 23.09 -12.46
CA HIS A 265 9.01 24.43 -11.88
C HIS A 265 7.59 24.91 -11.52
N MET A 266 6.72 23.96 -11.14
CA MET A 266 5.33 24.28 -10.79
C MET A 266 5.27 25.00 -9.45
N ASP A 267 4.40 26.01 -9.37
CA ASP A 267 4.03 26.62 -8.11
C ASP A 267 3.45 25.57 -7.16
N TRP A 268 3.74 25.72 -5.85
CA TRP A 268 3.46 24.68 -4.85
C TRP A 268 1.97 24.34 -4.72
N LEU A 269 1.11 25.36 -4.79
CA LEU A 269 -0.34 25.14 -4.73
C LEU A 269 -0.88 24.47 -6.01
N LYS A 270 -0.36 24.87 -7.17
CA LYS A 270 -0.68 24.25 -8.47
C LYS A 270 -0.23 22.77 -8.46
N ALA A 271 0.97 22.48 -7.96
CA ALA A 271 1.47 21.12 -7.83
C ALA A 271 0.56 20.25 -6.95
N GLY A 272 0.01 20.80 -5.86
CA GLY A 272 -0.91 20.10 -4.97
C GLY A 272 -2.21 19.68 -5.65
N VAL A 273 -2.82 20.57 -6.43
CA VAL A 273 -4.04 20.27 -7.20
C VAL A 273 -3.74 19.24 -8.29
N TYR A 274 -2.64 19.42 -9.00
CA TYR A 274 -2.25 18.50 -10.06
C TYR A 274 -1.85 17.11 -9.54
N ALA A 275 -1.26 17.03 -8.35
CA ALA A 275 -0.93 15.75 -7.72
C ALA A 275 -2.18 14.91 -7.40
N MET A 276 -3.32 15.54 -7.13
CA MET A 276 -4.59 14.83 -6.87
C MET A 276 -5.02 13.95 -8.07
N VAL A 277 -4.82 14.43 -9.30
CA VAL A 277 -5.37 13.79 -10.51
C VAL A 277 -4.81 12.37 -10.74
N PRO A 278 -3.49 12.12 -10.67
CA PRO A 278 -2.95 10.77 -10.79
C PRO A 278 -3.45 9.82 -9.69
N PHE A 279 -3.58 10.28 -8.44
CA PHE A 279 -4.10 9.43 -7.34
C PHE A 279 -5.57 9.06 -7.54
N MET A 280 -6.40 9.99 -8.04
CA MET A 280 -7.78 9.67 -8.44
C MET A 280 -7.80 8.67 -9.59
N ALA A 281 -6.95 8.85 -10.60
CA ALA A 281 -6.83 7.92 -11.72
C ALA A 281 -6.43 6.52 -11.24
N ALA A 282 -5.48 6.38 -10.29
CA ALA A 282 -5.12 5.10 -9.70
C ALA A 282 -6.31 4.43 -8.99
N SER A 283 -7.12 5.20 -8.25
CA SER A 283 -8.35 4.69 -7.62
C SER A 283 -9.31 4.08 -8.65
N LEU A 284 -9.53 4.81 -9.75
CA LEU A 284 -10.34 4.32 -10.87
C LEU A 284 -9.71 3.10 -11.53
N GLY A 285 -8.39 3.06 -11.63
CA GLY A 285 -7.63 1.93 -12.16
C GLY A 285 -7.85 0.64 -11.36
N VAL A 286 -7.82 0.72 -10.03
CA VAL A 286 -8.10 -0.44 -9.15
C VAL A 286 -9.50 -0.99 -9.41
N LEU A 287 -10.50 -0.11 -9.48
CA LEU A 287 -11.89 -0.51 -9.77
C LEU A 287 -12.03 -1.10 -11.18
N ALA A 288 -11.42 -0.45 -12.17
CA ALA A 288 -11.45 -0.90 -13.56
C ALA A 288 -10.80 -2.28 -13.73
N GLY A 289 -9.64 -2.51 -13.10
CA GLY A 289 -8.94 -3.79 -13.14
C GLY A 289 -9.81 -4.94 -12.62
N GLY A 290 -10.43 -4.75 -11.46
CA GLY A 290 -11.37 -5.73 -10.90
C GLY A 290 -12.58 -5.98 -11.82
N GLN A 291 -13.25 -4.90 -12.27
CA GLN A 291 -14.42 -5.02 -13.13
C GLN A 291 -14.12 -5.68 -14.49
N VAL A 292 -13.00 -5.34 -15.11
CA VAL A 292 -12.56 -5.97 -16.38
C VAL A 292 -12.33 -7.45 -16.17
N SER A 293 -11.61 -7.83 -15.11
CA SER A 293 -11.36 -9.23 -14.78
C SER A 293 -12.67 -10.01 -14.57
N ASP A 294 -13.62 -9.46 -13.81
CA ASP A 294 -14.89 -10.12 -13.54
C ASP A 294 -15.80 -10.20 -14.78
N ARG A 295 -15.76 -9.20 -15.67
CA ARG A 295 -16.46 -9.25 -16.97
C ARG A 295 -15.91 -10.32 -17.87
N LEU A 296 -14.57 -10.45 -17.97
CA LEU A 296 -13.91 -11.49 -18.75
C LEU A 296 -14.29 -12.90 -18.25
N LEU A 297 -14.30 -13.10 -16.93
CA LEU A 297 -14.73 -14.37 -16.33
C LEU A 297 -16.20 -14.69 -16.68
N ARG A 298 -17.10 -13.72 -16.57
CA ARG A 298 -18.51 -13.89 -16.94
C ARG A 298 -18.73 -14.14 -18.43
N ALA A 299 -17.84 -13.64 -19.28
CA ALA A 299 -17.83 -13.90 -20.71
C ALA A 299 -17.22 -15.27 -21.09
N GLY A 300 -16.84 -16.10 -20.10
CA GLY A 300 -16.30 -17.46 -20.34
C GLY A 300 -14.81 -17.47 -20.68
N VAL A 301 -14.10 -16.36 -20.53
CA VAL A 301 -12.64 -16.32 -20.69
C VAL A 301 -11.96 -17.10 -19.57
N SER A 302 -10.89 -17.82 -19.90
CA SER A 302 -10.13 -18.61 -18.89
C SER A 302 -9.67 -17.76 -17.72
N LEU A 303 -9.62 -18.34 -16.51
CA LEU A 303 -9.17 -17.67 -15.29
C LEU A 303 -7.80 -16.98 -15.49
N ALA A 304 -6.86 -17.69 -16.13
CA ALA A 304 -5.54 -17.16 -16.41
C ALA A 304 -5.58 -15.88 -17.26
N ALA A 305 -6.33 -15.88 -18.35
CA ALA A 305 -6.45 -14.72 -19.23
C ALA A 305 -7.21 -13.58 -18.53
N ALA A 306 -8.30 -13.88 -17.83
CA ALA A 306 -9.11 -12.88 -17.13
C ALA A 306 -8.35 -12.17 -15.97
N ARG A 307 -7.43 -12.86 -15.30
CA ARG A 307 -6.60 -12.27 -14.25
C ARG A 307 -5.35 -11.58 -14.79
N LYS A 308 -4.71 -12.15 -15.82
CA LYS A 308 -3.46 -11.60 -16.39
C LYS A 308 -3.71 -10.37 -17.27
N ALA A 309 -4.77 -10.35 -18.08
CA ALA A 309 -5.00 -9.27 -19.04
C ALA A 309 -5.07 -7.88 -18.39
N PRO A 310 -5.85 -7.62 -17.32
CA PRO A 310 -5.87 -6.31 -16.69
C PRO A 310 -4.50 -5.91 -16.11
N VAL A 311 -3.74 -6.87 -15.55
CA VAL A 311 -2.41 -6.60 -14.98
C VAL A 311 -1.44 -6.22 -16.07
N ILE A 312 -1.39 -6.98 -17.18
CA ILE A 312 -0.52 -6.68 -18.32
C ILE A 312 -0.89 -5.33 -18.93
N THR A 313 -2.17 -5.10 -19.21
CA THR A 313 -2.63 -3.81 -19.76
C THR A 313 -2.29 -2.66 -18.83
N GLY A 314 -2.49 -2.82 -17.52
CA GLY A 314 -2.16 -1.81 -16.53
C GLY A 314 -0.66 -1.49 -16.51
N LEU A 315 0.21 -2.49 -16.52
CA LEU A 315 1.66 -2.29 -16.58
C LEU A 315 2.09 -1.67 -17.91
N MET A 316 1.48 -2.04 -19.04
CA MET A 316 1.73 -1.40 -20.32
C MET A 316 1.31 0.07 -20.32
N LEU A 317 0.18 0.43 -19.72
CA LEU A 317 -0.19 1.83 -19.52
C LEU A 317 0.80 2.55 -18.61
N SER A 318 1.34 1.88 -17.59
CA SER A 318 2.36 2.47 -16.72
C SER A 318 3.67 2.78 -17.45
N THR A 319 4.00 2.08 -18.54
CA THR A 319 5.20 2.41 -19.34
C THR A 319 5.11 3.79 -19.99
N LEU A 320 3.91 4.29 -20.21
CA LEU A 320 3.70 5.61 -20.82
C LEU A 320 4.27 6.75 -19.98
N ILE A 321 4.62 6.51 -18.72
CA ILE A 321 5.31 7.50 -17.86
C ILE A 321 6.56 8.07 -18.54
N ILE A 322 7.23 7.29 -19.40
CA ILE A 322 8.41 7.72 -20.15
C ILE A 322 8.08 8.91 -21.07
N LEU A 323 6.86 8.98 -21.60
CA LEU A 323 6.45 10.07 -22.50
C LEU A 323 6.51 11.45 -21.85
N ALA A 324 6.40 11.52 -20.51
CA ALA A 324 6.51 12.76 -19.77
C ALA A 324 7.84 13.50 -20.00
N ILE A 325 8.87 12.80 -20.47
CA ILE A 325 10.19 13.36 -20.78
C ILE A 325 10.13 14.36 -21.95
N TRP A 326 9.30 14.09 -22.95
CA TRP A 326 9.22 14.88 -24.19
C TRP A 326 8.05 15.87 -24.21
N LEU A 327 7.26 15.92 -23.15
CA LEU A 327 6.10 16.80 -23.08
C LEU A 327 6.45 18.14 -22.44
N GLU A 328 6.18 19.23 -23.11
CA GLU A 328 6.40 20.60 -22.61
C GLU A 328 5.25 21.09 -21.74
N SER A 329 4.01 20.76 -22.12
CA SER A 329 2.81 21.20 -21.42
C SER A 329 2.61 20.46 -20.09
N ASP A 330 2.45 21.20 -18.99
CA ASP A 330 2.14 20.66 -17.68
C ASP A 330 0.89 19.77 -17.69
N GLY A 331 -0.16 20.21 -18.41
CA GLY A 331 -1.40 19.43 -18.51
C GLY A 331 -1.20 18.09 -19.21
N ALA A 332 -0.38 18.05 -20.27
CA ALA A 332 -0.06 16.80 -20.96
C ALA A 332 0.79 15.88 -20.09
N VAL A 333 1.75 16.41 -19.33
CA VAL A 333 2.53 15.63 -18.35
C VAL A 333 1.62 15.00 -17.30
N ILE A 334 0.73 15.79 -16.69
CA ILE A 334 -0.21 15.26 -15.68
C ILE A 334 -1.17 14.24 -16.28
N ALA A 335 -1.63 14.42 -17.52
CA ALA A 335 -2.47 13.43 -18.19
C ALA A 335 -1.74 12.10 -18.38
N VAL A 336 -0.51 12.12 -18.87
CA VAL A 336 0.32 10.92 -19.06
C VAL A 336 0.64 10.26 -17.72
N MET A 337 1.03 11.04 -16.70
CA MET A 337 1.25 10.55 -15.35
C MET A 337 -0.01 9.90 -14.76
N SER A 338 -1.19 10.49 -15.03
CA SER A 338 -2.48 9.95 -14.58
C SER A 338 -2.82 8.63 -15.28
N ILE A 339 -2.56 8.51 -16.59
CA ILE A 339 -2.74 7.27 -17.33
C ILE A 339 -1.78 6.18 -16.80
N ALA A 340 -0.52 6.54 -16.55
CA ALA A 340 0.46 5.61 -16.00
C ALA A 340 0.05 5.12 -14.60
N PHE A 341 -0.46 6.00 -13.76
CA PHE A 341 -0.86 5.64 -12.41
C PHE A 341 -2.23 4.93 -12.37
N PHE A 342 -3.14 5.22 -13.30
CA PHE A 342 -4.33 4.39 -13.57
C PHE A 342 -3.93 2.96 -13.90
N GLY A 343 -2.93 2.78 -14.77
CA GLY A 343 -2.38 1.48 -15.12
C GLY A 343 -1.80 0.73 -13.92
N GLN A 344 -1.08 1.44 -13.04
CA GLN A 344 -0.59 0.89 -11.78
C GLN A 344 -1.76 0.41 -10.89
N GLY A 345 -2.84 1.18 -10.80
CA GLY A 345 -4.05 0.79 -10.09
C GLY A 345 -4.65 -0.51 -10.64
N MET A 346 -4.78 -0.66 -11.98
CA MET A 346 -5.25 -1.89 -12.61
C MET A 346 -4.36 -3.10 -12.29
N SER A 347 -3.04 -2.90 -12.27
CA SER A 347 -2.07 -3.98 -12.04
C SER A 347 -2.06 -4.48 -10.58
N ASN A 348 -2.68 -3.76 -9.65
CA ASN A 348 -2.84 -4.21 -8.25
C ASN A 348 -3.64 -5.51 -8.11
N LEU A 349 -4.35 -5.94 -9.16
CA LEU A 349 -5.01 -7.26 -9.25
C LEU A 349 -4.00 -8.43 -9.13
N GLY A 350 -2.69 -8.18 -9.26
CA GLY A 350 -1.62 -9.15 -8.99
C GLY A 350 -1.73 -9.82 -7.62
N TRP A 351 -2.23 -9.14 -6.60
CA TRP A 351 -2.51 -9.73 -5.29
C TRP A 351 -3.58 -10.81 -5.33
N THR A 352 -4.65 -10.59 -6.09
CA THR A 352 -5.70 -11.59 -6.30
C THR A 352 -5.15 -12.81 -7.04
N LEU A 353 -4.37 -12.58 -8.10
CA LEU A 353 -3.74 -13.64 -8.87
C LEU A 353 -2.84 -14.52 -7.99
N VAL A 354 -1.99 -13.92 -7.15
CA VAL A 354 -1.11 -14.66 -6.24
C VAL A 354 -1.92 -15.47 -5.22
N SER A 355 -3.02 -14.95 -4.71
CA SER A 355 -3.88 -15.71 -3.78
C SER A 355 -4.55 -16.93 -4.44
N GLU A 356 -4.79 -16.89 -5.74
CA GLU A 356 -5.36 -17.99 -6.52
C GLU A 356 -4.34 -19.09 -6.80
N ILE A 357 -3.07 -18.74 -7.05
CA ILE A 357 -2.00 -19.72 -7.35
C ILE A 357 -1.33 -20.28 -6.10
N ALA A 358 -1.44 -19.61 -4.97
CA ALA A 358 -0.78 -20.02 -3.71
C ALA A 358 -1.24 -21.42 -3.26
N PRO A 359 -0.30 -22.33 -2.87
CA PRO A 359 -0.67 -23.59 -2.23
C PRO A 359 -1.50 -23.31 -0.96
N THR A 360 -2.53 -24.11 -0.71
CA THR A 360 -3.46 -23.88 0.42
C THR A 360 -2.74 -23.80 1.75
N ARG A 361 -1.74 -24.67 1.94
CA ARG A 361 -0.95 -24.75 3.18
C ARG A 361 0.13 -23.67 3.30
N LEU A 362 0.54 -23.05 2.17
CA LEU A 362 1.60 -22.05 2.11
C LEU A 362 1.08 -20.66 1.70
N ALA A 363 -0.22 -20.42 1.75
CA ALA A 363 -0.81 -19.15 1.31
C ALA A 363 -0.22 -17.94 2.05
N GLY A 364 0.00 -18.05 3.36
CA GLY A 364 0.65 -17.00 4.16
C GLY A 364 2.10 -16.76 3.75
N LEU A 365 2.89 -17.83 3.55
CA LEU A 365 4.28 -17.73 3.12
C LEU A 365 4.39 -17.15 1.70
N THR A 366 3.50 -17.55 0.79
CA THR A 366 3.42 -17.02 -0.57
C THR A 366 3.12 -15.51 -0.55
N GLY A 367 2.13 -15.09 0.25
CA GLY A 367 1.81 -13.67 0.45
C GLY A 367 2.99 -12.89 1.04
N GLY A 368 3.72 -13.48 2.00
CA GLY A 368 4.91 -12.90 2.60
C GLY A 368 6.05 -12.69 1.59
N LEU A 369 6.34 -13.68 0.74
CA LEU A 369 7.33 -13.54 -0.33
C LEU A 369 6.92 -12.46 -1.36
N PHE A 370 5.66 -12.44 -1.73
CA PHE A 370 5.13 -11.42 -2.64
C PHE A 370 5.23 -10.01 -2.05
N ASN A 371 4.93 -9.87 -0.75
CA ASN A 371 5.09 -8.61 -0.04
C ASN A 371 6.56 -8.19 0.12
N LEU A 372 7.48 -9.15 0.27
CA LEU A 372 8.91 -8.86 0.28
C LEU A 372 9.35 -8.17 -1.02
N CYS A 373 8.89 -8.65 -2.18
CA CYS A 373 9.17 -8.02 -3.47
C CYS A 373 8.60 -6.61 -3.57
N THR A 374 7.41 -6.38 -3.00
CA THR A 374 6.83 -5.04 -2.85
C THR A 374 7.75 -4.10 -2.06
N ASN A 375 8.29 -4.57 -0.94
CA ASN A 375 9.20 -3.78 -0.10
C ASN A 375 10.57 -3.56 -0.75
N LEU A 376 11.09 -4.53 -1.51
CA LEU A 376 12.32 -4.36 -2.28
C LEU A 376 12.19 -3.21 -3.31
N ALA A 377 11.03 -3.06 -3.95
CA ALA A 377 10.77 -1.90 -4.81
C ALA A 377 10.75 -0.59 -4.00
N GLY A 378 10.18 -0.61 -2.79
CA GLY A 378 10.19 0.53 -1.87
C GLY A 378 11.59 0.93 -1.40
N ILE A 379 12.55 0.02 -1.45
CA ILE A 379 13.97 0.27 -1.17
C ILE A 379 14.70 0.74 -2.43
N ALA A 380 14.65 -0.04 -3.49
CA ALA A 380 15.46 0.17 -4.69
C ALA A 380 15.04 1.44 -5.46
N THR A 381 13.75 1.66 -5.64
CA THR A 381 13.24 2.76 -6.48
C THR A 381 13.68 4.14 -6.00
N PRO A 382 13.50 4.52 -4.71
CA PRO A 382 13.91 5.85 -4.26
C PRO A 382 15.42 6.05 -4.32
N ILE A 383 16.21 5.01 -4.06
CA ILE A 383 17.68 5.08 -4.11
C ILE A 383 18.15 5.29 -5.54
N ILE A 384 17.63 4.48 -6.50
CA ILE A 384 18.01 4.58 -7.90
C ILE A 384 17.68 5.97 -8.45
N ILE A 385 16.48 6.47 -8.18
CA ILE A 385 16.07 7.80 -8.62
C ILE A 385 16.93 8.88 -7.95
N GLY A 386 17.15 8.79 -6.64
CA GLY A 386 18.00 9.74 -5.92
C GLY A 386 19.41 9.81 -6.46
N MET A 387 20.03 8.65 -6.73
CA MET A 387 21.37 8.57 -7.31
C MET A 387 21.42 9.13 -8.75
N THR A 388 20.41 8.83 -9.57
CA THR A 388 20.37 9.32 -10.96
C THR A 388 20.12 10.83 -11.00
N VAL A 389 19.20 11.34 -10.20
CA VAL A 389 18.94 12.79 -10.10
C VAL A 389 20.15 13.52 -9.50
N GLY A 390 20.82 12.96 -8.49
CA GLY A 390 22.02 13.53 -7.89
C GLY A 390 23.17 13.69 -8.89
N ARG A 391 23.32 12.74 -9.82
CA ARG A 391 24.39 12.76 -10.83
C ARG A 391 24.05 13.60 -12.07
N THR A 392 22.81 13.61 -12.50
CA THR A 392 22.38 14.22 -13.77
C THR A 392 21.66 15.53 -13.61
N GLY A 393 21.15 15.84 -12.43
CA GLY A 393 20.29 16.98 -12.17
C GLY A 393 18.87 16.85 -12.75
N SER A 394 18.51 15.70 -13.36
CA SER A 394 17.25 15.50 -14.06
C SER A 394 16.58 14.17 -13.70
N PHE A 395 15.25 14.12 -13.77
CA PHE A 395 14.45 12.91 -13.58
C PHE A 395 14.41 11.99 -14.82
N PHE A 396 15.07 12.37 -15.93
CA PHE A 396 15.06 11.63 -17.18
C PHE A 396 15.31 10.12 -17.00
N ILE A 397 16.45 9.75 -16.39
CA ILE A 397 16.83 8.34 -16.15
C ILE A 397 15.86 7.69 -15.16
N GLY A 398 15.39 8.42 -14.16
CA GLY A 398 14.40 7.92 -13.20
C GLY A 398 13.09 7.51 -13.86
N LEU A 399 12.55 8.31 -14.78
CA LEU A 399 11.33 7.99 -15.51
C LEU A 399 11.53 6.81 -16.48
N ILE A 400 12.68 6.74 -17.15
CA ILE A 400 13.05 5.56 -17.97
C ILE A 400 13.10 4.31 -17.10
N PHE A 401 13.71 4.37 -15.92
CA PHE A 401 13.77 3.23 -15.00
C PHE A 401 12.37 2.74 -14.62
N ILE A 402 11.45 3.63 -14.23
CA ILE A 402 10.07 3.25 -13.88
C ILE A 402 9.34 2.59 -15.06
N GLY A 403 9.43 3.20 -16.25
CA GLY A 403 8.79 2.66 -17.44
C GLY A 403 9.38 1.33 -17.91
N ALA A 404 10.73 1.18 -17.80
CA ALA A 404 11.40 -0.09 -18.09
C ALA A 404 10.99 -1.20 -17.11
N MET A 405 10.86 -0.88 -15.81
CA MET A 405 10.36 -1.82 -14.81
C MET A 405 8.90 -2.22 -15.11
N ALA A 406 8.05 -1.26 -15.49
CA ALA A 406 6.67 -1.56 -15.89
C ALA A 406 6.61 -2.49 -17.10
N CYS A 407 7.45 -2.25 -18.13
CA CYS A 407 7.58 -3.12 -19.29
C CYS A 407 8.06 -4.54 -18.90
N LEU A 408 9.08 -4.62 -18.06
CA LEU A 408 9.59 -5.90 -17.53
C LEU A 408 8.51 -6.65 -16.76
N GLY A 409 7.73 -5.95 -15.94
CA GLY A 409 6.59 -6.51 -15.20
C GLY A 409 5.51 -7.06 -16.14
N ALA A 410 5.13 -6.31 -17.18
CA ALA A 410 4.18 -6.74 -18.20
C ALA A 410 4.67 -8.00 -18.93
N ALA A 411 5.94 -8.00 -19.36
CA ALA A 411 6.58 -9.15 -20.00
C ALA A 411 6.62 -10.35 -19.04
N SER A 412 6.88 -10.15 -17.77
CA SER A 412 6.90 -11.23 -16.78
C SER A 412 5.52 -11.88 -16.62
N TYR A 413 4.44 -11.09 -16.54
CA TYR A 413 3.07 -11.64 -16.52
C TYR A 413 2.69 -12.32 -17.84
N ALA A 414 3.16 -11.82 -18.98
CA ALA A 414 2.87 -12.40 -20.29
C ALA A 414 3.57 -13.76 -20.49
N PHE A 415 4.88 -13.84 -20.18
CA PHE A 415 5.74 -14.94 -20.60
C PHE A 415 6.21 -15.85 -19.44
N VAL A 416 6.34 -15.34 -18.21
CA VAL A 416 6.86 -16.12 -17.07
C VAL A 416 5.72 -16.71 -16.25
N VAL A 417 4.63 -15.97 -16.01
CA VAL A 417 3.43 -16.51 -15.35
C VAL A 417 2.69 -17.44 -16.32
N ASN A 418 2.97 -18.73 -16.24
CA ASN A 418 2.40 -19.71 -17.16
C ASN A 418 0.94 -20.03 -16.86
N ARG A 419 0.67 -20.56 -15.65
CA ARG A 419 -0.63 -21.07 -15.25
C ARG A 419 -1.12 -20.29 -14.02
N VAL A 420 -2.42 -19.99 -14.03
CA VAL A 420 -3.11 -19.42 -12.87
C VAL A 420 -4.01 -20.52 -12.33
N GLU A 421 -3.35 -21.53 -11.76
CA GLU A 421 -3.96 -22.67 -11.09
C GLU A 421 -3.29 -22.82 -9.73
N ARG A 422 -4.07 -23.31 -8.76
CA ARG A 422 -3.53 -23.50 -7.42
C ARG A 422 -2.41 -24.53 -7.44
N LEU A 423 -1.24 -24.12 -6.96
CA LEU A 423 -0.08 -25.00 -6.87
C LEU A 423 -0.32 -26.11 -5.84
N PRO A 424 0.20 -27.34 -6.10
CA PRO A 424 0.13 -28.40 -5.11
C PRO A 424 0.89 -28.05 -3.83
N ASN A 425 0.43 -28.61 -2.72
CA ASN A 425 1.19 -28.50 -1.49
C ASN A 425 2.47 -29.34 -1.59
N PRO A 426 3.63 -28.80 -1.14
CA PRO A 426 4.82 -29.63 -1.03
C PRO A 426 4.62 -30.77 -0.04
N GLU A 427 5.28 -31.89 -0.25
CA GLU A 427 5.27 -33.09 0.60
C GLU A 427 5.93 -32.86 1.96
#